data_93794dba53f6f4d5d83a7a03db49705a
#
_entry.id   93794dba53f6f4d5d83a7a03db49705a
#
_cell.length_a   1.000
_cell.length_b   1.000
_cell.length_c   1.000
_cell.angle_alpha   90.00
_cell.angle_beta   90.00
_cell.angle_gamma   90.00
#
_symmetry.space_group_name_H-M   'P 1'
#
loop_
_entity.id
_entity.type
_entity.pdbx_description
1 polymer ?
#
loop_
_entity_poly.entity_id
_entity_poly.type
_entity_poly.pdbx_seq_one_letter_code
_entity_poly.pdbx_strand_id
1 'polypeptide(L)'
;MSEYSIFTSESVSEGHPDKIADQISDAVLDAILTEDKQARVACETLVKTGVAIVAGEITTDAWIDLEQLVRDVIVDIGYNSSDVGYDGNTCGIINIIGKQSSEIAQGVDRGNPEDQGAGDQGLMFGYASNETDVLMPAPITFAHRLMERQAEVRKGGLLPWLRPDAKSQVTCRYEDGKVVGIDAVVLSTQHGPDVAQKDLQEAVMELIIKHTLPAELLHKDTQYHINPTGKFVIGGPVGDCGLTGRKIIVDTYGGMARHGGGAF
;
A
#
# COMPACT_ATOMS: atom_id res chain seq x y z
N MET A 1 31.76 -24.20 -1.28
CA MET A 1 30.97 -22.97 -1.46
C MET A 1 29.67 -23.28 -0.76
N SER A 2 29.30 -22.50 0.26
CA SER A 2 27.99 -22.63 0.89
C SER A 2 26.94 -22.33 -0.17
N GLU A 3 25.96 -23.19 -0.33
CA GLU A 3 24.85 -23.00 -1.25
C GLU A 3 23.90 -21.98 -0.58
N TYR A 4 23.87 -20.76 -1.09
CA TYR A 4 22.94 -19.73 -0.62
C TYR A 4 21.84 -19.50 -1.65
N SER A 5 20.68 -19.09 -1.18
CA SER A 5 19.57 -18.62 -2.00
C SER A 5 19.25 -17.16 -1.69
N ILE A 6 18.60 -16.49 -2.63
CA ILE A 6 18.12 -15.13 -2.43
C ILE A 6 16.61 -15.07 -2.66
N PHE A 7 15.95 -14.17 -1.93
CA PHE A 7 14.54 -13.89 -2.12
C PHE A 7 14.29 -12.39 -2.02
N THR A 8 13.43 -11.88 -2.89
CA THR A 8 13.15 -10.45 -3.00
C THR A 8 11.67 -10.19 -2.85
N SER A 9 11.31 -9.19 -2.03
CA SER A 9 9.95 -8.66 -1.95
C SER A 9 9.96 -7.16 -2.10
N GLU A 10 8.83 -6.62 -2.54
CA GLU A 10 8.63 -5.19 -2.70
C GLU A 10 7.48 -4.69 -1.83
N SER A 11 7.48 -3.40 -1.53
CA SER A 11 6.38 -2.68 -0.91
C SER A 11 6.24 -1.29 -1.52
N VAL A 12 5.10 -0.66 -1.26
CA VAL A 12 4.80 0.69 -1.72
C VAL A 12 4.26 1.52 -0.56
N SER A 13 4.45 2.86 -0.66
CA SER A 13 3.96 3.79 0.35
C SER A 13 2.45 4.00 0.28
N GLU A 14 1.89 4.62 1.32
CA GLU A 14 0.49 5.06 1.36
C GLU A 14 0.10 5.98 0.18
N GLY A 15 1.06 6.71 -0.39
CA GLY A 15 0.85 7.61 -1.52
C GLY A 15 1.02 6.98 -2.90
N HIS A 16 1.30 5.68 -2.98
CA HIS A 16 1.27 4.97 -4.27
C HIS A 16 -0.17 4.95 -4.82
N PRO A 17 -0.39 5.17 -6.13
CA PRO A 17 -1.74 5.27 -6.70
C PRO A 17 -2.66 4.11 -6.34
N ASP A 18 -2.19 2.86 -6.44
CA ASP A 18 -3.00 1.70 -6.08
C ASP A 18 -3.34 1.68 -4.57
N LYS A 19 -2.41 2.11 -3.69
CA LYS A 19 -2.67 2.18 -2.25
C LYS A 19 -3.57 3.34 -1.84
N ILE A 20 -3.59 4.43 -2.60
CA ILE A 20 -4.61 5.47 -2.43
C ILE A 20 -6.00 4.87 -2.72
N ALA A 21 -6.13 4.12 -3.81
CA ALA A 21 -7.38 3.47 -4.16
C ALA A 21 -7.84 2.47 -3.08
N ASP A 22 -6.92 1.63 -2.58
CA ASP A 22 -7.19 0.68 -1.49
C ASP A 22 -7.66 1.42 -0.22
N GLN A 23 -6.95 2.47 0.21
CA GLN A 23 -7.30 3.25 1.40
C GLN A 23 -8.66 3.94 1.29
N ILE A 24 -9.02 4.41 0.11
CA ILE A 24 -10.36 5.00 -0.12
C ILE A 24 -11.44 3.91 0.03
N SER A 25 -11.26 2.75 -0.59
CA SER A 25 -12.20 1.62 -0.49
C SER A 25 -12.35 1.13 0.95
N ASP A 26 -11.24 1.01 1.68
CA ASP A 26 -11.21 0.63 3.10
C ASP A 26 -11.91 1.68 3.99
N ALA A 27 -11.68 2.96 3.74
CA ALA A 27 -12.33 4.04 4.49
C ALA A 27 -13.85 4.03 4.30
N VAL A 28 -14.33 3.73 3.10
CA VAL A 28 -15.78 3.56 2.83
C VAL A 28 -16.33 2.38 3.61
N LEU A 29 -15.63 1.25 3.62
CA LEU A 29 -16.01 0.06 4.40
C LEU A 29 -16.07 0.38 5.90
N ASP A 30 -15.04 0.98 6.45
CA ASP A 30 -14.92 1.33 7.87
C ASP A 30 -16.01 2.30 8.33
N ALA A 31 -16.27 3.34 7.53
CA ALA A 31 -17.32 4.31 7.84
C ALA A 31 -18.70 3.67 7.89
N ILE A 32 -19.02 2.79 6.94
CA ILE A 32 -20.29 2.08 6.89
C ILE A 32 -20.42 1.09 8.05
N LEU A 33 -19.39 0.26 8.30
CA LEU A 33 -19.44 -0.74 9.39
C LEU A 33 -19.47 -0.12 10.78
N THR A 34 -19.02 1.12 10.92
CA THR A 34 -19.14 1.87 12.19
C THR A 34 -20.61 2.10 12.57
N GLU A 35 -21.49 2.34 11.59
CA GLU A 35 -22.90 2.62 11.79
C GLU A 35 -23.77 1.36 11.56
N ASP A 36 -23.43 0.53 10.58
CA ASP A 36 -24.19 -0.67 10.20
C ASP A 36 -23.26 -1.90 10.07
N LYS A 37 -23.17 -2.66 11.16
CA LYS A 37 -22.33 -3.88 11.24
C LYS A 37 -22.82 -5.03 10.36
N GLN A 38 -24.05 -4.95 9.83
CA GLN A 38 -24.64 -5.96 8.95
C GLN A 38 -24.58 -5.55 7.48
N ALA A 39 -23.99 -4.40 7.16
CA ALA A 39 -23.82 -3.93 5.81
C ALA A 39 -23.03 -4.91 4.94
N ARG A 40 -23.34 -4.94 3.66
CA ARG A 40 -22.55 -5.61 2.64
C ARG A 40 -21.92 -4.54 1.75
N VAL A 41 -20.61 -4.50 1.73
CA VAL A 41 -19.85 -3.44 1.06
C VAL A 41 -18.87 -4.08 0.08
N ALA A 42 -19.10 -3.85 -1.20
CA ALA A 42 -18.14 -4.11 -2.28
C ALA A 42 -17.83 -2.76 -2.92
N CYS A 43 -16.70 -2.18 -2.52
CA CYS A 43 -16.31 -0.83 -2.93
C CYS A 43 -14.96 -0.87 -3.63
N GLU A 44 -14.96 -0.47 -4.89
CA GLU A 44 -13.77 -0.37 -5.74
C GLU A 44 -13.47 1.09 -6.06
N THR A 45 -12.20 1.41 -6.17
CA THR A 45 -11.75 2.78 -6.44
C THR A 45 -10.76 2.83 -7.58
N LEU A 46 -10.88 3.84 -8.42
CA LEU A 46 -9.90 4.23 -9.42
C LEU A 46 -9.47 5.67 -9.14
N VAL A 47 -8.14 5.92 -9.11
CA VAL A 47 -7.60 7.27 -9.01
C VAL A 47 -6.71 7.59 -10.21
N LYS A 48 -6.88 8.80 -10.76
CA LYS A 48 -6.04 9.33 -11.84
C LYS A 48 -5.98 10.85 -11.72
N THR A 49 -5.11 11.49 -12.49
CA THR A 49 -4.92 12.95 -12.47
C THR A 49 -6.24 13.72 -12.31
N GLY A 50 -6.40 14.40 -11.19
CA GLY A 50 -7.55 15.27 -10.91
C GLY A 50 -8.88 14.55 -10.65
N VAL A 51 -8.93 13.21 -10.49
CA VAL A 51 -10.18 12.49 -10.26
C VAL A 51 -10.00 11.26 -9.37
N ALA A 52 -11.01 10.97 -8.54
CA ALA A 52 -11.24 9.68 -7.91
C ALA A 52 -12.63 9.17 -8.30
N ILE A 53 -12.74 7.92 -8.72
CA ILE A 53 -13.98 7.26 -9.08
C ILE A 53 -14.20 6.12 -8.08
N VAL A 54 -15.33 6.17 -7.39
CA VAL A 54 -15.75 5.13 -6.43
C VAL A 54 -16.93 4.39 -7.03
N ALA A 55 -16.80 3.07 -7.16
CA ALA A 55 -17.74 2.20 -7.85
C ALA A 55 -18.01 0.95 -7.00
N GLY A 56 -19.08 0.25 -7.30
CA GLY A 56 -19.38 -1.01 -6.67
C GLY A 56 -20.82 -1.15 -6.20
N GLU A 57 -21.08 -2.09 -5.31
CA GLU A 57 -22.41 -2.39 -4.80
C GLU A 57 -22.39 -2.38 -3.27
N ILE A 58 -23.28 -1.58 -2.68
CA ILE A 58 -23.41 -1.47 -1.23
C ILE A 58 -24.88 -1.66 -0.83
N THR A 59 -25.08 -2.51 0.18
CA THR A 59 -26.36 -2.67 0.87
C THR A 59 -26.19 -2.30 2.32
N THR A 60 -26.78 -1.18 2.74
CA THR A 60 -26.63 -0.64 4.09
C THR A 60 -27.82 0.29 4.41
N ASP A 61 -28.09 0.47 5.70
CA ASP A 61 -28.95 1.50 6.25
C ASP A 61 -28.15 2.75 6.73
N ALA A 62 -26.81 2.69 6.71
CA ALA A 62 -25.94 3.80 7.07
C ALA A 62 -25.94 4.88 6.00
N TRP A 63 -25.78 6.14 6.44
CA TRP A 63 -25.52 7.27 5.56
C TRP A 63 -24.11 7.83 5.82
N ILE A 64 -23.32 7.99 4.77
CA ILE A 64 -22.00 8.57 4.86
C ILE A 64 -21.84 9.70 3.84
N ASP A 65 -21.10 10.75 4.20
CA ASP A 65 -20.65 11.76 3.23
C ASP A 65 -19.44 11.21 2.48
N LEU A 66 -19.73 10.43 1.44
CA LEU A 66 -18.69 9.73 0.65
C LEU A 66 -17.73 10.73 -0.01
N GLU A 67 -18.21 11.87 -0.48
CA GLU A 67 -17.34 12.85 -1.13
C GLU A 67 -16.33 13.41 -0.13
N GLN A 68 -16.77 13.83 1.04
CA GLN A 68 -15.88 14.36 2.07
C GLN A 68 -14.91 13.29 2.57
N LEU A 69 -15.39 12.08 2.80
CA LEU A 69 -14.55 10.95 3.21
C LEU A 69 -13.39 10.68 2.25
N VAL A 70 -13.67 10.62 0.94
CA VAL A 70 -12.64 10.42 -0.09
C VAL A 70 -11.62 11.55 -0.08
N ARG A 71 -12.06 12.81 0.07
CA ARG A 71 -11.18 13.97 0.15
C ARG A 71 -10.27 13.90 1.37
N ASP A 72 -10.82 13.54 2.52
CA ASP A 72 -10.08 13.45 3.78
C ASP A 72 -8.98 12.40 3.69
N VAL A 73 -9.25 11.23 3.11
CA VAL A 73 -8.24 10.19 2.87
C VAL A 73 -7.11 10.71 1.99
N ILE A 74 -7.43 11.33 0.86
CA ILE A 74 -6.43 11.84 -0.09
C ILE A 74 -5.55 12.92 0.56
N VAL A 75 -6.17 13.83 1.33
CA VAL A 75 -5.48 14.91 2.03
C VAL A 75 -4.60 14.38 3.15
N ASP A 76 -5.07 13.39 3.95
CA ASP A 76 -4.29 12.78 5.03
C ASP A 76 -3.04 12.06 4.52
N ILE A 77 -3.13 11.39 3.39
CA ILE A 77 -1.98 10.79 2.70
C ILE A 77 -0.92 11.86 2.35
N GLY A 78 -1.33 13.12 2.13
CA GLY A 78 -0.44 14.24 1.83
C GLY A 78 -0.60 14.80 0.42
N TYR A 79 -1.64 14.41 -0.30
CA TYR A 79 -2.02 15.02 -1.58
C TYR A 79 -3.00 16.18 -1.35
N ASN A 80 -2.48 17.30 -0.90
CA ASN A 80 -3.24 18.44 -0.39
C ASN A 80 -3.03 19.73 -1.18
N SER A 81 -2.30 19.68 -2.28
CA SER A 81 -2.11 20.82 -3.19
C SER A 81 -1.73 20.38 -4.60
N SER A 82 -1.93 21.26 -5.57
CA SER A 82 -1.49 21.06 -6.95
C SER A 82 0.04 20.93 -7.10
N ASP A 83 0.82 21.45 -6.15
CA ASP A 83 2.28 21.39 -6.16
C ASP A 83 2.81 19.96 -6.00
N VAL A 84 2.06 19.10 -5.31
CA VAL A 84 2.36 17.66 -5.20
C VAL A 84 1.74 16.85 -6.34
N GLY A 85 1.01 17.50 -7.24
CA GLY A 85 0.45 16.94 -8.46
C GLY A 85 -0.97 16.39 -8.35
N TYR A 86 -1.43 16.03 -7.17
CA TYR A 86 -2.78 15.56 -6.89
C TYR A 86 -3.31 16.30 -5.65
N ASP A 87 -4.56 16.77 -5.68
CA ASP A 87 -5.10 17.58 -4.61
C ASP A 87 -6.51 17.10 -4.23
N GLY A 88 -6.62 16.49 -3.05
CA GLY A 88 -7.87 15.98 -2.50
C GLY A 88 -8.92 17.07 -2.28
N ASN A 89 -8.49 18.32 -2.05
CA ASN A 89 -9.45 19.45 -1.87
C ASN A 89 -10.18 19.81 -3.15
N THR A 90 -9.58 19.58 -4.32
CA THR A 90 -10.06 20.09 -5.61
C THR A 90 -10.31 19.03 -6.68
N CYS A 91 -9.86 17.78 -6.47
CA CYS A 91 -10.10 16.72 -7.43
C CYS A 91 -11.59 16.42 -7.60
N GLY A 92 -11.99 15.96 -8.77
CA GLY A 92 -13.34 15.46 -9.02
C GLY A 92 -13.57 14.14 -8.28
N ILE A 93 -14.70 14.02 -7.58
CA ILE A 93 -15.14 12.74 -7.00
C ILE A 93 -16.36 12.26 -7.80
N ILE A 94 -16.24 11.06 -8.36
CA ILE A 94 -17.33 10.43 -9.12
C ILE A 94 -17.82 9.23 -8.33
N ASN A 95 -19.06 9.27 -7.88
CA ASN A 95 -19.71 8.17 -7.19
C ASN A 95 -20.64 7.43 -8.15
N ILE A 96 -20.35 6.17 -8.41
CA ILE A 96 -21.17 5.24 -9.20
C ILE A 96 -21.48 3.95 -8.43
N ILE A 97 -21.60 4.06 -7.10
CA ILE A 97 -22.04 2.95 -6.26
C ILE A 97 -23.51 2.68 -6.50
N GLY A 98 -23.85 1.42 -6.73
CA GLY A 98 -25.19 0.92 -6.91
C GLY A 98 -25.64 0.01 -5.78
N LYS A 99 -26.85 -0.55 -5.93
CA LYS A 99 -27.37 -1.61 -5.05
C LYS A 99 -26.95 -2.98 -5.59
N GLN A 100 -26.67 -3.92 -4.69
CA GLN A 100 -26.39 -5.30 -5.07
C GLN A 100 -27.57 -5.93 -5.83
N SER A 101 -27.26 -6.75 -6.84
CA SER A 101 -28.25 -7.52 -7.58
C SER A 101 -29.06 -8.43 -6.64
N SER A 102 -30.39 -8.45 -6.83
CA SER A 102 -31.28 -9.35 -6.09
C SER A 102 -30.96 -10.83 -6.28
N GLU A 103 -30.41 -11.21 -7.40
CA GLU A 103 -30.00 -12.59 -7.71
C GLU A 103 -28.77 -13.01 -6.87
N ILE A 104 -27.81 -12.12 -6.70
CA ILE A 104 -26.65 -12.35 -5.81
C ILE A 104 -27.13 -12.38 -4.35
N ALA A 105 -28.01 -11.47 -3.95
CA ALA A 105 -28.55 -11.40 -2.61
C ALA A 105 -29.23 -12.71 -2.17
N GLN A 106 -29.93 -13.42 -3.08
CA GLN A 106 -30.54 -14.72 -2.79
C GLN A 106 -29.54 -15.79 -2.32
N GLY A 107 -28.30 -15.73 -2.80
CA GLY A 107 -27.24 -16.66 -2.39
C GLY A 107 -26.61 -16.30 -1.04
N VAL A 108 -26.68 -15.04 -0.67
CA VAL A 108 -26.05 -14.47 0.54
C VAL A 108 -27.05 -14.42 1.71
N ASP A 109 -28.26 -13.89 1.46
CA ASP A 109 -29.26 -13.65 2.51
C ASP A 109 -29.91 -14.96 2.93
N ARG A 110 -29.66 -15.40 4.15
CA ARG A 110 -30.32 -16.52 4.81
C ARG A 110 -30.98 -16.00 6.08
N GLY A 111 -32.14 -16.49 6.38
CA GLY A 111 -33.02 -15.98 7.44
C GLY A 111 -32.42 -15.88 8.85
N ASN A 112 -31.22 -16.42 9.07
CA ASN A 112 -30.43 -16.29 10.28
C ASN A 112 -29.06 -15.71 9.94
N PRO A 113 -28.58 -14.62 10.59
CA PRO A 113 -27.27 -14.01 10.33
C PRO A 113 -26.10 -15.01 10.46
N GLU A 114 -26.18 -16.01 11.31
CA GLU A 114 -25.14 -17.02 11.49
C GLU A 114 -25.02 -17.97 10.28
N ASP A 115 -26.05 -18.05 9.45
CA ASP A 115 -26.08 -18.89 8.25
C ASP A 115 -25.78 -18.10 6.97
N GLN A 116 -25.39 -16.84 7.09
CA GLN A 116 -25.13 -15.99 5.94
C GLN A 116 -24.09 -16.60 5.00
N GLY A 117 -24.41 -16.62 3.69
CA GLY A 117 -23.53 -17.13 2.66
C GLY A 117 -22.51 -16.08 2.18
N ALA A 118 -21.54 -16.54 1.39
CA ALA A 118 -20.60 -15.65 0.68
C ALA A 118 -21.19 -15.21 -0.66
N GLY A 119 -20.86 -13.99 -1.09
CA GLY A 119 -21.28 -13.44 -2.38
C GLY A 119 -20.52 -14.02 -3.57
N ASP A 120 -19.38 -14.70 -3.34
CA ASP A 120 -18.55 -15.31 -4.37
C ASP A 120 -17.74 -16.48 -3.80
N GLN A 121 -17.04 -17.18 -4.69
CA GLN A 121 -16.06 -18.21 -4.34
C GLN A 121 -14.88 -17.59 -3.57
N GLY A 122 -14.22 -18.35 -2.70
CA GLY A 122 -13.05 -17.90 -1.98
C GLY A 122 -12.02 -19.02 -1.81
N LEU A 123 -10.73 -18.65 -1.91
CA LEU A 123 -9.59 -19.50 -1.62
C LEU A 123 -8.55 -18.67 -0.86
N MET A 124 -8.19 -19.13 0.34
CA MET A 124 -7.27 -18.42 1.24
C MET A 124 -6.05 -19.27 1.53
N PHE A 125 -4.88 -18.59 1.62
CA PHE A 125 -3.63 -19.18 2.08
C PHE A 125 -3.18 -18.47 3.36
N GLY A 126 -2.88 -19.26 4.39
CA GLY A 126 -2.23 -18.77 5.61
C GLY A 126 -0.77 -19.18 5.59
N TYR A 127 0.13 -18.24 5.96
CA TYR A 127 1.57 -18.48 6.06
C TYR A 127 2.14 -17.70 7.25
N ALA A 128 3.08 -18.33 7.96
CA ALA A 128 3.85 -17.66 9.00
C ALA A 128 5.28 -18.20 9.02
N SER A 129 6.23 -17.36 9.39
CA SER A 129 7.62 -17.73 9.60
C SER A 129 8.17 -17.05 10.86
N ASN A 130 9.25 -17.56 11.41
CA ASN A 130 9.94 -16.98 12.56
C ASN A 130 11.13 -16.09 12.17
N GLU A 131 11.13 -15.58 10.95
CA GLU A 131 12.19 -14.70 10.44
C GLU A 131 12.16 -13.32 11.05
N THR A 132 10.99 -12.88 11.49
CA THR A 132 10.77 -11.56 12.08
C THR A 132 9.88 -11.66 13.34
N ASP A 133 9.88 -10.60 14.13
CA ASP A 133 9.09 -10.44 15.33
C ASP A 133 7.55 -10.44 15.09
N VAL A 134 7.15 -10.14 13.85
CA VAL A 134 5.73 -10.14 13.42
C VAL A 134 5.31 -11.44 12.73
N LEU A 135 6.16 -12.47 12.77
CA LEU A 135 5.92 -13.80 12.16
C LEU A 135 5.68 -13.75 10.65
N MET A 136 6.20 -12.74 9.98
CA MET A 136 6.14 -12.54 8.53
C MET A 136 7.52 -12.74 7.89
N PRO A 137 7.59 -13.07 6.59
CA PRO A 137 8.85 -13.18 5.86
C PRO A 137 9.67 -11.88 5.93
N ALA A 138 10.99 -12.02 6.13
CA ALA A 138 11.88 -10.87 6.30
C ALA A 138 11.88 -9.89 5.11
N PRO A 139 11.94 -10.33 3.84
CA PRO A 139 12.01 -9.40 2.72
C PRO A 139 10.82 -8.45 2.65
N ILE A 140 9.59 -8.96 2.80
CA ILE A 140 8.39 -8.12 2.76
C ILE A 140 8.29 -7.24 4.01
N THR A 141 8.63 -7.76 5.19
CA THR A 141 8.61 -6.97 6.43
C THR A 141 9.58 -5.80 6.35
N PHE A 142 10.80 -6.04 5.86
CA PHE A 142 11.77 -4.95 5.70
C PHE A 142 11.33 -3.93 4.65
N ALA A 143 10.75 -4.39 3.54
CA ALA A 143 10.19 -3.49 2.54
C ALA A 143 9.06 -2.62 3.10
N HIS A 144 8.15 -3.19 3.90
CA HIS A 144 7.10 -2.43 4.59
C HIS A 144 7.67 -1.38 5.55
N ARG A 145 8.59 -1.77 6.42
CA ARG A 145 9.22 -0.87 7.40
C ARG A 145 9.94 0.31 6.74
N LEU A 146 10.53 0.11 5.56
CA LEU A 146 11.11 1.21 4.78
C LEU A 146 10.04 2.22 4.32
N MET A 147 8.86 1.76 3.93
CA MET A 147 7.76 2.62 3.50
C MET A 147 7.08 3.32 4.68
N GLU A 148 6.90 2.62 5.80
CA GLU A 148 6.44 3.22 7.06
C GLU A 148 7.38 4.34 7.52
N ARG A 149 8.69 4.09 7.48
CA ARG A 149 9.68 5.11 7.85
C ARG A 149 9.71 6.28 6.87
N GLN A 150 9.52 6.05 5.58
CA GLN A 150 9.39 7.12 4.58
C GLN A 150 8.19 8.04 4.90
N ALA A 151 7.04 7.46 5.23
CA ALA A 151 5.85 8.22 5.62
C ALA A 151 6.08 8.99 6.93
N GLU A 152 6.71 8.36 7.93
CA GLU A 152 7.02 8.98 9.22
C GLU A 152 7.93 10.21 9.06
N VAL A 153 9.06 10.10 8.34
CA VAL A 153 9.98 11.23 8.16
C VAL A 153 9.38 12.33 7.29
N ARG A 154 8.50 11.98 6.36
CA ARG A 154 7.77 12.94 5.53
C ARG A 154 6.71 13.69 6.34
N LYS A 155 5.78 12.98 6.98
CA LYS A 155 4.69 13.59 7.78
C LYS A 155 5.24 14.32 9.01
N GLY A 156 6.31 13.82 9.61
CA GLY A 156 7.01 14.47 10.72
C GLY A 156 7.85 15.69 10.33
N GLY A 157 7.95 16.01 9.04
CA GLY A 157 8.66 17.20 8.54
C GLY A 157 10.20 17.12 8.64
N LEU A 158 10.76 15.95 8.93
CA LEU A 158 12.20 15.75 8.99
C LEU A 158 12.85 15.89 7.60
N LEU A 159 12.16 15.42 6.56
CA LEU A 159 12.52 15.58 5.16
C LEU A 159 11.35 16.25 4.40
N PRO A 160 11.20 17.58 4.52
CA PRO A 160 10.01 18.29 4.02
C PRO A 160 9.87 18.31 2.49
N TRP A 161 10.92 17.91 1.78
CA TRP A 161 10.91 17.77 0.32
C TRP A 161 10.43 16.38 -0.15
N LEU A 162 10.24 15.41 0.76
CA LEU A 162 9.61 14.14 0.40
C LEU A 162 8.14 14.34 0.02
N ARG A 163 7.71 13.56 -0.97
CA ARG A 163 6.32 13.49 -1.42
C ARG A 163 5.73 12.10 -1.16
N PRO A 164 4.41 11.93 -1.27
CA PRO A 164 3.75 10.73 -0.77
C PRO A 164 4.09 9.43 -1.51
N ASP A 165 4.37 9.48 -2.82
CA ASP A 165 4.61 8.26 -3.61
C ASP A 165 6.01 7.71 -3.40
N ALA A 166 6.10 6.43 -3.05
CA ALA A 166 7.37 5.74 -2.92
C ALA A 166 7.21 4.23 -3.08
N LYS A 167 8.33 3.58 -3.41
CA LYS A 167 8.45 2.12 -3.56
C LYS A 167 9.74 1.65 -2.91
N SER A 168 9.70 0.47 -2.30
CA SER A 168 10.88 -0.22 -1.78
C SER A 168 10.94 -1.65 -2.28
N GLN A 169 12.15 -2.18 -2.33
CA GLN A 169 12.41 -3.59 -2.63
C GLN A 169 13.61 -4.04 -1.82
N VAL A 170 13.49 -5.19 -1.16
CA VAL A 170 14.58 -5.75 -0.34
C VAL A 170 14.86 -7.18 -0.79
N THR A 171 16.13 -7.46 -1.07
CA THR A 171 16.64 -8.78 -1.41
C THR A 171 17.41 -9.33 -0.22
N CYS A 172 16.88 -10.40 0.40
CA CYS A 172 17.53 -11.10 1.50
C CYS A 172 18.30 -12.33 0.98
N ARG A 173 19.44 -12.57 1.60
CA ARG A 173 20.25 -13.81 1.42
C ARG A 173 19.88 -14.81 2.48
N TYR A 174 19.73 -16.06 2.07
CA TYR A 174 19.40 -17.19 2.93
C TYR A 174 20.50 -18.25 2.88
N GLU A 175 20.91 -18.75 4.05
CA GLU A 175 21.75 -19.94 4.22
C GLU A 175 21.04 -20.87 5.23
N ASP A 176 20.90 -22.13 4.88
CA ASP A 176 20.20 -23.14 5.71
C ASP A 176 18.79 -22.69 6.17
N GLY A 177 18.07 -21.98 5.28
CA GLY A 177 16.71 -21.47 5.56
C GLY A 177 16.65 -20.27 6.51
N LYS A 178 17.79 -19.67 6.85
CA LYS A 178 17.87 -18.47 7.72
C LYS A 178 18.33 -17.26 6.92
N VAL A 179 17.78 -16.11 7.24
CA VAL A 179 18.25 -14.83 6.71
C VAL A 179 19.62 -14.52 7.31
N VAL A 180 20.62 -14.37 6.45
CA VAL A 180 22.02 -14.10 6.86
C VAL A 180 22.55 -12.76 6.37
N GLY A 181 21.80 -12.07 5.50
CA GLY A 181 22.21 -10.75 5.00
C GLY A 181 21.18 -10.14 4.06
N ILE A 182 21.38 -8.88 3.76
CA ILE A 182 20.64 -8.13 2.75
C ILE A 182 21.59 -7.84 1.58
N ASP A 183 21.28 -8.39 0.42
CA ASP A 183 22.10 -8.25 -0.77
C ASP A 183 21.82 -6.95 -1.54
N ALA A 184 20.55 -6.54 -1.59
CA ALA A 184 20.17 -5.31 -2.26
C ALA A 184 18.98 -4.62 -1.62
N VAL A 185 18.98 -3.29 -1.67
CA VAL A 185 17.87 -2.41 -1.29
C VAL A 185 17.62 -1.44 -2.44
N VAL A 186 16.41 -1.44 -2.97
CA VAL A 186 15.93 -0.41 -3.90
C VAL A 186 14.94 0.45 -3.16
N LEU A 187 15.09 1.76 -3.24
CA LEU A 187 14.14 2.73 -2.71
C LEU A 187 13.97 3.88 -3.70
N SER A 188 12.77 4.02 -4.24
CA SER A 188 12.39 5.14 -5.09
C SER A 188 11.34 5.96 -4.37
N THR A 189 11.61 7.25 -4.17
CA THR A 189 10.69 8.15 -3.48
C THR A 189 10.49 9.43 -4.25
N GLN A 190 9.23 9.86 -4.37
CA GLN A 190 8.85 11.13 -4.95
C GLN A 190 9.37 12.28 -4.07
N HIS A 191 9.80 13.38 -4.70
CA HIS A 191 10.42 14.51 -4.02
C HIS A 191 10.10 15.84 -4.70
N GLY A 192 10.36 16.95 -3.99
CA GLY A 192 10.31 18.29 -4.54
C GLY A 192 11.39 18.50 -5.61
N PRO A 193 11.17 19.47 -6.54
CA PRO A 193 12.07 19.67 -7.69
C PRO A 193 13.46 20.20 -7.31
N ASP A 194 13.60 20.83 -6.14
CA ASP A 194 14.78 21.62 -5.76
C ASP A 194 15.83 20.82 -4.98
N VAL A 195 15.52 19.58 -4.55
CA VAL A 195 16.51 18.75 -3.85
C VAL A 195 17.52 18.17 -4.82
N ALA A 196 18.80 18.29 -4.50
CA ALA A 196 19.85 17.67 -5.28
C ALA A 196 19.85 16.14 -5.10
N GLN A 197 20.12 15.40 -6.18
CA GLN A 197 20.10 13.92 -6.16
C GLN A 197 21.04 13.33 -5.09
N LYS A 198 22.21 13.94 -4.91
CA LYS A 198 23.18 13.49 -3.90
C LYS A 198 22.66 13.66 -2.48
N ASP A 199 22.06 14.81 -2.19
CA ASP A 199 21.53 15.11 -0.84
C ASP A 199 20.33 14.21 -0.53
N LEU A 200 19.48 13.94 -1.53
CA LEU A 200 18.39 12.98 -1.43
C LEU A 200 18.93 11.58 -1.11
N GLN A 201 19.92 11.10 -1.85
CA GLN A 201 20.48 9.76 -1.67
C GLN A 201 21.11 9.61 -0.28
N GLU A 202 21.86 10.62 0.19
CA GLU A 202 22.48 10.62 1.50
C GLU A 202 21.43 10.63 2.63
N ALA A 203 20.44 11.51 2.54
CA ALA A 203 19.36 11.59 3.53
C ALA A 203 18.52 10.30 3.59
N VAL A 204 18.14 9.73 2.44
CA VAL A 204 17.40 8.45 2.39
C VAL A 204 18.24 7.31 2.97
N MET A 205 19.52 7.26 2.66
CA MET A 205 20.44 6.25 3.22
C MET A 205 20.47 6.31 4.74
N GLU A 206 20.73 7.50 5.31
CA GLU A 206 20.94 7.64 6.75
C GLU A 206 19.63 7.61 7.56
N LEU A 207 18.59 8.31 7.09
CA LEU A 207 17.37 8.53 7.87
C LEU A 207 16.26 7.52 7.61
N ILE A 208 16.35 6.77 6.51
CA ILE A 208 15.36 5.74 6.17
C ILE A 208 16.02 4.35 6.19
N ILE A 209 17.00 4.08 5.33
CA ILE A 209 17.51 2.71 5.15
C ILE A 209 18.27 2.23 6.38
N LYS A 210 19.32 2.93 6.80
CA LYS A 210 20.12 2.53 7.98
C LYS A 210 19.37 2.63 9.30
N HIS A 211 18.38 3.51 9.39
CA HIS A 211 17.53 3.64 10.55
C HIS A 211 16.61 2.43 10.72
N THR A 212 16.18 1.83 9.63
CA THR A 212 15.11 0.83 9.59
C THR A 212 15.64 -0.59 9.55
N LEU A 213 16.66 -0.83 8.74
CA LEU A 213 17.15 -2.19 8.50
C LEU A 213 18.15 -2.62 9.57
N PRO A 214 18.13 -3.91 10.02
CA PRO A 214 19.07 -4.42 11.00
C PRO A 214 20.51 -4.28 10.52
N ALA A 215 21.34 -3.60 11.32
CA ALA A 215 22.72 -3.28 10.95
C ALA A 215 23.58 -4.54 10.73
N GLU A 216 23.27 -5.61 11.45
CA GLU A 216 23.96 -6.92 11.34
C GLU A 216 23.68 -7.65 10.03
N LEU A 217 22.59 -7.30 9.33
CA LEU A 217 22.26 -7.85 8.01
C LEU A 217 22.81 -7.01 6.86
N LEU A 218 23.27 -5.79 7.13
CA LEU A 218 23.89 -4.91 6.14
C LEU A 218 25.40 -5.18 6.11
N HIS A 219 25.91 -5.56 4.96
CA HIS A 219 27.34 -5.83 4.79
C HIS A 219 27.96 -4.94 3.70
N LYS A 220 29.30 -4.98 3.60
CA LYS A 220 30.04 -4.11 2.67
C LYS A 220 29.67 -4.26 1.20
N ASP A 221 29.12 -5.42 0.83
CA ASP A 221 28.73 -5.75 -0.55
C ASP A 221 27.23 -5.53 -0.80
N THR A 222 26.44 -5.08 0.21
CA THR A 222 25.04 -4.72 0.03
C THR A 222 24.91 -3.59 -1.00
N GLN A 223 24.08 -3.80 -2.01
CA GLN A 223 23.85 -2.83 -3.08
C GLN A 223 22.67 -1.90 -2.70
N TYR A 224 22.87 -0.60 -2.87
CA TYR A 224 21.82 0.40 -2.59
C TYR A 224 21.48 1.15 -3.87
N HIS A 225 20.22 1.12 -4.25
CA HIS A 225 19.67 1.79 -5.42
C HIS A 225 18.61 2.81 -4.99
N ILE A 226 19.05 4.05 -4.72
CA ILE A 226 18.18 5.14 -4.27
C ILE A 226 17.87 6.05 -5.45
N ASN A 227 16.59 6.15 -5.85
CA ASN A 227 16.15 6.87 -7.04
C ASN A 227 17.09 6.61 -8.24
N PRO A 228 17.27 5.34 -8.66
CA PRO A 228 18.31 4.97 -9.63
C PRO A 228 18.09 5.59 -11.02
N THR A 229 16.85 5.97 -11.34
CA THR A 229 16.50 6.62 -12.60
C THR A 229 16.66 8.16 -12.55
N GLY A 230 17.10 8.70 -11.42
CA GLY A 230 17.26 10.14 -11.21
C GLY A 230 16.00 10.79 -10.61
N LYS A 231 15.57 11.92 -11.18
CA LYS A 231 14.47 12.72 -10.65
C LYS A 231 13.13 11.96 -10.64
N PHE A 232 12.45 12.01 -9.48
CA PHE A 232 11.11 11.49 -9.30
C PHE A 232 10.21 12.60 -8.71
N VAL A 233 9.95 13.63 -9.48
CA VAL A 233 9.10 14.77 -9.09
C VAL A 233 7.65 14.52 -9.43
N ILE A 234 7.38 13.91 -10.59
CA ILE A 234 6.03 13.52 -11.01
C ILE A 234 5.77 12.10 -10.51
N GLY A 235 4.78 11.95 -9.64
CA GLY A 235 4.36 10.68 -9.04
C GLY A 235 2.89 10.70 -8.63
N GLY A 236 2.48 9.69 -7.87
CA GLY A 236 1.10 9.55 -7.48
C GLY A 236 0.14 9.40 -8.67
N PRO A 237 -1.15 9.74 -8.53
CA PRO A 237 -2.15 9.60 -9.59
C PRO A 237 -1.87 10.40 -10.87
N VAL A 238 -0.98 11.40 -10.81
CA VAL A 238 -0.52 12.11 -12.01
C VAL A 238 0.40 11.24 -12.84
N GLY A 239 1.33 10.54 -12.18
CA GLY A 239 2.30 9.66 -12.83
C GLY A 239 1.66 8.37 -13.36
N ASP A 240 0.83 7.72 -12.54
CA ASP A 240 0.25 6.42 -12.85
C ASP A 240 -1.21 6.33 -12.37
N CYS A 241 -1.98 5.43 -12.98
CA CYS A 241 -3.36 5.14 -12.59
C CYS A 241 -3.36 4.17 -11.40
N GLY A 242 -4.13 4.48 -10.36
CA GLY A 242 -4.36 3.60 -9.22
C GLY A 242 -5.70 2.88 -9.30
N LEU A 243 -5.70 1.64 -8.87
CA LEU A 243 -6.88 0.78 -8.80
C LEU A 243 -6.84 -0.08 -7.53
N THR A 244 -7.99 -0.27 -6.89
CA THR A 244 -8.18 -1.20 -5.78
C THR A 244 -7.72 -2.61 -6.16
N GLY A 245 -7.09 -3.32 -5.23
CA GLY A 245 -6.74 -4.74 -5.39
C GLY A 245 -5.58 -5.03 -6.36
N ARG A 246 -4.73 -4.04 -6.68
CA ARG A 246 -3.56 -4.24 -7.54
C ARG A 246 -2.24 -4.39 -6.79
N LYS A 247 -2.26 -4.46 -5.47
CA LYS A 247 -1.09 -4.66 -4.60
C LYS A 247 -1.22 -5.88 -3.70
N ILE A 248 -1.98 -6.89 -4.15
CA ILE A 248 -2.31 -8.09 -3.36
C ILE A 248 -1.08 -8.87 -2.86
N ILE A 249 0.03 -8.86 -3.56
CA ILE A 249 1.26 -9.53 -3.11
C ILE A 249 1.98 -8.70 -2.04
N VAL A 250 1.94 -7.37 -2.15
CA VAL A 250 2.40 -6.42 -1.10
C VAL A 250 1.55 -6.61 0.17
N ASP A 251 0.25 -6.76 0.02
CA ASP A 251 -0.72 -6.87 1.12
C ASP A 251 -0.71 -8.24 1.81
N THR A 252 0.02 -9.21 1.27
CA THR A 252 0.08 -10.57 1.79
C THR A 252 1.52 -10.95 2.17
N TYR A 253 2.13 -11.94 1.54
CA TYR A 253 3.40 -12.52 1.99
C TYR A 253 4.60 -12.16 1.10
N GLY A 254 4.48 -11.13 0.23
CA GLY A 254 5.57 -10.67 -0.63
C GLY A 254 6.07 -11.70 -1.63
N GLY A 255 5.25 -12.69 -1.98
CA GLY A 255 5.60 -13.79 -2.88
C GLY A 255 6.22 -15.02 -2.19
N MET A 256 6.48 -14.96 -0.88
CA MET A 256 7.04 -16.12 -0.13
C MET A 256 6.00 -17.25 -0.03
N ALA A 257 4.73 -16.95 0.04
CA ALA A 257 3.64 -17.91 0.01
C ALA A 257 2.74 -17.67 -1.20
N ARG A 258 1.90 -18.66 -1.49
CA ARG A 258 0.89 -18.57 -2.54
C ARG A 258 -0.20 -17.59 -2.14
N HIS A 259 -0.82 -16.99 -3.14
CA HIS A 259 -2.01 -16.16 -3.02
C HIS A 259 -3.18 -16.78 -3.77
N GLY A 260 -4.37 -16.72 -3.19
CA GLY A 260 -5.58 -17.30 -3.80
C GLY A 260 -6.21 -16.45 -4.91
N GLY A 261 -5.78 -15.19 -5.07
CA GLY A 261 -6.35 -14.25 -6.03
C GLY A 261 -7.68 -13.61 -5.59
N GLY A 262 -8.18 -13.99 -4.41
CA GLY A 262 -9.41 -13.45 -3.85
C GLY A 262 -9.18 -12.21 -2.98
N ALA A 263 -10.24 -11.77 -2.32
CA ALA A 263 -10.21 -10.68 -1.35
C ALA A 263 -9.25 -10.97 -0.18
N PHE A 264 -8.75 -9.95 0.39
CA PHE A 264 -7.92 -9.97 1.60
C PHE A 264 -8.67 -9.36 2.77
#